data_508870a6f6e7479f981b6a44c3133d3d
#
_entry.id   508870a6f6e7479f981b6a44c3133d3d
#
_cell.length_a   1.000
_cell.length_b   1.000
_cell.length_c   1.000
_cell.angle_alpha   90.00
_cell.angle_beta   90.00
_cell.angle_gamma   90.00
#
_symmetry.space_group_name_H-M   'P 1'
#
loop_
_entity.id
_entity.type
_entity.pdbx_description
1 polymer ?
#
loop_
_entity_poly.entity_id
_entity_poly.type
_entity_poly.pdbx_seq_one_letter_code
_entity_poly.pdbx_strand_id
1 'polypeptide(L)'
;MQVNFTFDKAAVGRRGHTMEDVHRTVKSLFAVHNLPCVSDGEPLSFKDKGHGDDFACMWDIILSLLRSEWFMECAAACVWQDEDGEEDVLAQAGKVRGAV
;
A
#
# COMPACT_ATOMS: atom_id res chain seq x y z
N MET A 1 5.65 -4.71 12.31
CA MET A 1 4.78 -3.87 11.46
C MET A 1 4.85 -4.37 10.02
N GLN A 2 3.71 -4.52 9.40
CA GLN A 2 3.62 -5.01 8.03
C GLN A 2 2.45 -4.33 7.33
N VAL A 3 2.59 -4.05 6.04
CA VAL A 3 1.50 -3.53 5.22
C VAL A 3 1.29 -4.46 4.03
N ASN A 4 0.02 -4.76 3.74
CA ASN A 4 -0.37 -5.67 2.67
C ASN A 4 -1.25 -4.93 1.68
N PHE A 5 -0.86 -4.95 0.40
CA PHE A 5 -1.60 -4.29 -0.67
C PHE A 5 -2.24 -5.33 -1.58
N THR A 6 -3.53 -5.14 -1.86
CA THR A 6 -4.25 -5.93 -2.86
C THR A 6 -4.80 -4.97 -3.91
N PHE A 7 -4.64 -5.30 -5.18
CA PHE A 7 -5.06 -4.44 -6.28
C PHE A 7 -6.17 -5.10 -7.09
N ASP A 8 -7.08 -4.28 -7.61
CA ASP A 8 -8.15 -4.72 -8.49
C ASP A 8 -7.63 -4.80 -9.92
N LYS A 9 -7.46 -5.99 -10.42
CA LYS A 9 -6.91 -6.25 -11.76
C LYS A 9 -7.70 -5.54 -12.86
N ALA A 10 -9.02 -5.52 -12.75
CA ALA A 10 -9.87 -4.85 -13.74
C ALA A 10 -9.66 -3.33 -13.73
N ALA A 11 -9.56 -2.74 -12.55
CA ALA A 11 -9.31 -1.30 -12.42
C ALA A 11 -7.93 -0.92 -12.96
N VAL A 12 -6.91 -1.74 -12.67
CA VAL A 12 -5.55 -1.54 -13.19
C VAL A 12 -5.57 -1.55 -14.72
N GLY A 13 -6.26 -2.52 -15.31
CA GLY A 13 -6.38 -2.64 -16.78
C GLY A 13 -7.11 -1.45 -17.40
N ARG A 14 -8.16 -0.94 -16.74
CA ARG A 14 -8.91 0.22 -17.25
C ARG A 14 -8.05 1.49 -17.33
N ARG A 15 -7.03 1.61 -16.49
CA ARG A 15 -6.10 2.74 -16.55
C ARG A 15 -4.94 2.52 -17.52
N GLY A 16 -4.92 1.39 -18.23
CA GLY A 16 -3.86 1.09 -19.18
C GLY A 16 -2.57 0.59 -18.54
N HIS A 17 -2.64 0.13 -17.31
CA HIS A 17 -1.49 -0.41 -16.58
C HIS A 17 -1.59 -1.94 -16.48
N THR A 18 -0.50 -2.58 -16.08
CA THR A 18 -0.48 -3.99 -15.72
C THR A 18 -0.28 -4.14 -14.23
N MET A 19 -0.62 -5.31 -13.69
CA MET A 19 -0.36 -5.60 -12.28
C MET A 19 1.14 -5.49 -11.97
N GLU A 20 1.98 -5.91 -12.90
CA GLU A 20 3.43 -5.79 -12.75
C GLU A 20 3.88 -4.33 -12.64
N ASP A 21 3.31 -3.43 -13.44
CA ASP A 21 3.62 -1.99 -13.38
C ASP A 21 3.26 -1.41 -12.02
N VAL A 22 2.07 -1.74 -11.51
CA VAL A 22 1.59 -1.24 -10.22
C VAL A 22 2.48 -1.77 -9.09
N HIS A 23 2.78 -3.07 -9.10
CA HIS A 23 3.65 -3.69 -8.09
C HIS A 23 5.05 -3.06 -8.12
N ARG A 24 5.60 -2.84 -9.32
CA ARG A 24 6.92 -2.22 -9.48
C ARG A 24 6.96 -0.82 -8.89
N THR A 25 5.92 -0.02 -9.13
CA THR A 25 5.84 1.34 -8.61
C THR A 25 5.82 1.33 -7.08
N VAL A 26 4.98 0.50 -6.48
CA VAL A 26 4.89 0.39 -5.03
C VAL A 26 6.21 -0.14 -4.44
N LYS A 27 6.78 -1.18 -5.05
CA LYS A 27 8.05 -1.75 -4.59
C LYS A 27 9.17 -0.71 -4.59
N SER A 28 9.21 0.17 -5.60
CA SER A 28 10.24 1.21 -5.68
C SER A 28 10.16 2.21 -4.54
N LEU A 29 8.95 2.54 -4.09
CA LEU A 29 8.75 3.46 -2.97
C LEU A 29 9.31 2.87 -1.67
N PHE A 30 9.08 1.59 -1.42
CA PHE A 30 9.62 0.92 -0.23
C PHE A 30 11.12 0.67 -0.35
N ALA A 31 11.63 0.42 -1.55
CA ALA A 31 13.04 0.17 -1.79
C ALA A 31 13.90 1.40 -1.46
N VAL A 32 13.39 2.62 -1.67
CA VAL A 32 14.09 3.86 -1.32
C VAL A 32 14.48 3.89 0.17
N HIS A 33 13.63 3.31 1.02
CA HIS A 33 13.86 3.23 2.46
C HIS A 33 14.43 1.88 2.90
N ASN A 34 14.81 1.02 1.95
CA ASN A 34 15.34 -0.33 2.19
C ASN A 34 14.38 -1.22 3.02
N LEU A 35 13.08 -0.99 2.91
CA LEU A 35 12.07 -1.78 3.59
C LEU A 35 11.84 -3.10 2.81
N PRO A 36 11.94 -4.26 3.47
CA PRO A 36 11.88 -5.53 2.75
C PRO A 36 10.49 -5.86 2.24
N CYS A 37 10.45 -6.41 1.01
CA CYS A 37 9.26 -6.99 0.43
C CYS A 37 9.17 -8.44 0.88
N VAL A 38 8.15 -8.79 1.67
CA VAL A 38 7.99 -10.14 2.23
C VAL A 38 6.99 -10.99 1.44
N SER A 39 6.23 -10.38 0.55
CA SER A 39 5.36 -11.08 -0.39
C SER A 39 5.28 -10.29 -1.68
N ASP A 40 5.69 -10.88 -2.80
CA ASP A 40 5.72 -10.25 -4.11
C ASP A 40 4.62 -10.88 -4.99
N GLY A 41 3.41 -10.41 -4.83
CA GLY A 41 2.25 -10.94 -5.54
C GLY A 41 0.97 -10.29 -5.03
N GLU A 42 -0.04 -11.10 -4.78
CA GLU A 42 -1.29 -10.66 -4.18
C GLU A 42 -1.55 -11.47 -2.90
N PRO A 43 -1.40 -10.84 -1.71
CA PRO A 43 -1.06 -9.43 -1.50
C PRO A 43 0.43 -9.13 -1.71
N LEU A 44 0.70 -7.90 -2.12
CA LEU A 44 2.05 -7.34 -2.14
C LEU A 44 2.34 -6.79 -0.74
N SER A 45 3.35 -7.32 -0.06
CA SER A 45 3.54 -7.04 1.37
C SER A 45 4.96 -6.56 1.69
N PHE A 46 5.03 -5.59 2.60
CA PHE A 46 6.30 -5.00 3.06
C PHE A 46 6.33 -4.98 4.58
N LYS A 47 7.51 -5.09 5.15
CA LYS A 47 7.71 -5.17 6.58
C LYS A 47 8.78 -4.16 7.04
N ASP A 48 8.76 -3.80 8.33
CA ASP A 48 9.80 -2.97 8.93
C ASP A 48 11.12 -3.75 9.07
N LYS A 49 12.21 -3.00 9.23
CA LYS A 49 13.56 -3.55 9.46
C LYS A 49 13.93 -3.65 10.93
N GLY A 50 13.03 -3.20 11.82
CA GLY A 50 13.32 -3.11 13.23
C GLY A 50 14.04 -1.83 13.65
N HIS A 51 14.08 -0.82 12.79
CA HIS A 51 14.67 0.49 13.08
C HIS A 51 13.60 1.44 13.63
N GLY A 52 14.00 2.38 14.49
CA GLY A 52 13.05 3.26 15.17
C GLY A 52 12.28 4.21 14.25
N ASP A 53 12.82 4.54 13.08
CA ASP A 53 12.18 5.44 12.11
C ASP A 53 11.36 4.71 11.05
N ASP A 54 11.33 3.38 11.05
CA ASP A 54 10.61 2.60 10.04
C ASP A 54 9.11 2.89 10.02
N PHE A 55 8.52 3.07 11.19
CA PHE A 55 7.09 3.41 11.30
C PHE A 55 6.78 4.69 10.51
N ALA A 56 7.55 5.74 10.73
CA ALA A 56 7.34 7.02 10.04
C ALA A 56 7.56 6.87 8.54
N CYS A 57 8.59 6.14 8.11
CA CYS A 57 8.87 5.90 6.69
C CYS A 57 7.74 5.13 6.02
N MET A 58 7.25 4.07 6.65
CA MET A 58 6.16 3.26 6.10
C MET A 58 4.88 4.09 5.97
N TRP A 59 4.54 4.89 6.99
CA TRP A 59 3.34 5.72 6.96
C TRP A 59 3.45 6.87 5.97
N ASP A 60 4.64 7.44 5.77
CA ASP A 60 4.84 8.45 4.72
C ASP A 60 4.52 7.88 3.34
N ILE A 61 4.95 6.66 3.08
CA ILE A 61 4.65 5.97 1.81
C ILE A 61 3.16 5.71 1.69
N ILE A 62 2.54 5.16 2.74
CA ILE A 62 1.11 4.84 2.75
C ILE A 62 0.27 6.10 2.50
N LEU A 63 0.57 7.19 3.20
CA LEU A 63 -0.17 8.45 3.04
C LEU A 63 0.02 9.03 1.63
N SER A 64 1.23 8.92 1.09
CA SER A 64 1.51 9.35 -0.28
C SER A 64 0.66 8.57 -1.28
N LEU A 65 0.54 7.26 -1.11
CA LEU A 65 -0.30 6.41 -1.96
C LEU A 65 -1.78 6.75 -1.81
N LEU A 66 -2.25 6.97 -0.59
CA LEU A 66 -3.66 7.32 -0.34
C LEU A 66 -4.04 8.68 -0.95
N ARG A 67 -3.07 9.55 -1.20
CA ARG A 67 -3.27 10.83 -1.88
C ARG A 67 -3.18 10.72 -3.39
N SER A 68 -2.75 9.56 -3.90
CA SER A 68 -2.56 9.34 -5.33
C SER A 68 -3.85 8.81 -5.94
N GLU A 69 -4.36 9.50 -6.96
CA GLU A 69 -5.60 9.12 -7.62
C GLU A 69 -5.53 7.71 -8.22
N TRP A 70 -4.41 7.39 -8.90
CA TRP A 70 -4.24 6.06 -9.50
C TRP A 70 -4.31 4.95 -8.46
N PHE A 71 -3.72 5.18 -7.27
CA PHE A 71 -3.73 4.17 -6.20
C PHE A 71 -5.15 3.97 -5.67
N MET A 72 -5.88 5.06 -5.42
CA MET A 72 -7.25 4.97 -4.91
C MET A 72 -8.20 4.28 -5.91
N GLU A 73 -7.93 4.39 -7.20
CA GLU A 73 -8.73 3.71 -8.22
C GLU A 73 -8.34 2.24 -8.39
N CYS A 74 -7.07 1.90 -8.23
CA CYS A 74 -6.55 0.57 -8.51
C CYS A 74 -6.49 -0.35 -7.30
N ALA A 75 -6.38 0.20 -6.09
CA ALA A 75 -6.24 -0.61 -4.88
C ALA A 75 -7.59 -1.17 -4.43
N ALA A 76 -7.59 -2.45 -4.08
CA ALA A 76 -8.75 -3.12 -3.49
C ALA A 76 -8.66 -3.13 -1.97
N ALA A 77 -7.45 -3.22 -1.42
CA ALA A 77 -7.23 -3.21 0.03
C ALA A 77 -5.82 -2.74 0.36
N CYS A 78 -5.66 -2.10 1.51
CA CYS A 78 -4.38 -1.73 2.08
C CYS A 78 -4.46 -2.01 3.58
N VAL A 79 -3.93 -3.14 4.02
CA VAL A 79 -4.09 -3.60 5.40
C VAL A 79 -2.79 -3.38 6.17
N TRP A 80 -2.89 -2.58 7.23
CA TRP A 80 -1.81 -2.35 8.18
C TRP A 80 -1.91 -3.38 9.31
N GLN A 81 -0.81 -4.08 9.58
CA GLN A 81 -0.71 -5.08 10.65
C GLN A 81 0.36 -4.69 11.65
N ASP A 82 0.01 -4.70 12.93
CA ASP A 82 0.96 -4.49 14.02
C ASP A 82 0.55 -5.35 15.24
N GLU A 83 1.17 -5.09 16.40
CA GLU A 83 0.89 -5.84 17.62
C GLU A 83 -0.55 -5.69 18.11
N ASP A 84 -1.20 -4.58 17.73
CA ASP A 84 -2.57 -4.28 18.15
C ASP A 84 -3.62 -4.86 17.20
N GLY A 85 -3.21 -5.46 16.10
CA GLY A 85 -4.11 -6.11 15.15
C GLY A 85 -3.96 -5.61 13.72
N GLU A 86 -5.05 -5.67 12.98
CA GLU A 86 -5.10 -5.31 11.56
C GLU A 86 -6.10 -4.19 11.33
N GLU A 87 -5.80 -3.33 10.35
CA GLU A 87 -6.67 -2.23 9.96
C GLU A 87 -6.58 -1.99 8.46
N ASP A 88 -7.72 -1.95 7.78
CA ASP A 88 -7.76 -1.58 6.35
C ASP A 88 -7.80 -0.07 6.23
N VAL A 89 -6.63 0.54 6.01
CA VAL A 89 -6.49 2.00 5.92
C VAL A 89 -7.09 2.56 4.65
N LEU A 90 -7.22 1.74 3.60
CA LEU A 90 -7.89 2.15 2.36
C LEU A 90 -9.40 2.35 2.60
N ALA A 91 -10.02 1.42 3.30
CA ALA A 91 -11.44 1.50 3.63
C ALA A 91 -11.72 2.73 4.49
N GLN A 92 -10.84 3.04 5.45
CA GLN A 92 -10.99 4.24 6.28
C GLN A 92 -10.82 5.53 5.48
N ALA A 93 -9.84 5.59 4.58
CA ALA A 93 -9.66 6.73 3.70
C ALA A 93 -10.89 6.94 2.81
N GLY A 94 -11.47 5.86 2.31
CA GLY A 94 -12.71 5.89 1.53
C GLY A 94 -13.88 6.43 2.31
N LYS A 95 -14.02 6.06 3.59
CA LYS A 95 -15.07 6.58 4.46
C LYS A 95 -14.93 8.08 4.68
N VAL A 96 -13.71 8.55 4.94
CA VAL A 96 -13.45 9.98 5.14
C VAL A 96 -13.80 10.76 3.89
N ARG A 97 -13.39 10.27 2.72
CA ARG A 97 -13.72 10.91 1.43
C ARG A 97 -15.20 10.86 1.13
N GLY A 98 -15.86 9.76 1.48
CA GLY A 98 -17.29 9.59 1.28
C GLY A 98 -18.15 10.45 2.19
N ALA A 99 -17.61 10.93 3.32
CA ALA A 99 -18.31 11.80 4.26
C ALA A 99 -18.29 13.28 3.82
N VAL A 100 -17.54 13.58 2.80
CA VAL A 100 -17.46 14.94 2.22
C VAL A 100 -18.45 15.11 1.06
#